data_6c733b1fcfb4a79649902559b3692b75
#
_entry.id   6c733b1fcfb4a79649902559b3692b75
#
_cell.length_a   1.000
_cell.length_b   1.000
_cell.length_c   1.000
_cell.angle_alpha   90.00
_cell.angle_beta   90.00
_cell.angle_gamma   90.00
#
_symmetry.space_group_name_H-M   'P 1'
#
loop_
_entity.id
_entity.type
_entity.pdbx_description
1 polymer ?
#
loop_
_entity_poly.entity_id
_entity_poly.type
_entity_poly.pdbx_seq_one_letter_code
_entity_poly.pdbx_strand_id
1 'polypeptide(L)'
;MHLNTLDYERWDETVKDEIWSDTYSEGWKKLKKLRTDKNSNRDFNFDIIMANPPFAGDVKESRILAKYDLSRSVSLEKLKNAPQGANVVAGEPTFPEALNNNGETVYQMSDGTFRKTKLKQASNMSRDILFVERNLDFLKPGGRMAIVLPQGRFNNSSDKSLREYIADRCRILAVVGLHGNVFKPHTGTKTSVLFVQKWDEELCPKVDDYNIFFATMQEPSKDNSGDKIYRNTIDEDGNNVPLLDSHGHLIVKH
;
A
#
# COMPACT_ATOMS: atom_id res chain seq x y z
N MET A 1 -11.29 18.49 2.67
CA MET A 1 -10.16 18.73 3.59
C MET A 1 -8.89 18.24 2.92
N HIS A 2 -7.86 19.09 2.83
CA HIS A 2 -6.57 18.76 2.21
C HIS A 2 -5.49 18.59 3.27
N LEU A 3 -5.04 17.36 3.48
CA LEU A 3 -3.93 17.02 4.36
C LEU A 3 -2.99 16.06 3.61
N ASN A 4 -1.69 16.22 3.83
CA ASN A 4 -0.73 15.25 3.29
C ASN A 4 -0.76 13.98 4.14
N THR A 5 -1.37 12.92 3.64
CA THR A 5 -1.54 11.66 4.37
C THR A 5 -0.21 10.98 4.68
N LEU A 6 0.80 11.18 3.85
CA LEU A 6 2.15 10.62 4.07
C LEU A 6 2.97 11.42 5.09
N ASP A 7 2.56 12.66 5.40
CA ASP A 7 3.25 13.53 6.36
C ASP A 7 2.34 13.90 7.55
N TYR A 8 1.85 12.88 8.22
CA TYR A 8 0.81 12.98 9.25
C TYR A 8 1.26 13.73 10.51
N GLU A 9 2.54 13.79 10.83
CA GLU A 9 3.04 14.55 11.99
C GLU A 9 2.84 16.05 11.82
N ARG A 10 2.80 16.55 10.57
CA ARG A 10 2.56 17.96 10.28
C ARG A 10 1.09 18.36 10.16
N TRP A 11 0.18 17.43 10.37
CA TRP A 11 -1.24 17.80 10.33
C TRP A 11 -1.60 18.87 11.36
N ASP A 12 -1.07 18.76 12.59
CA ASP A 12 -1.33 19.76 13.63
C ASP A 12 -0.67 21.12 13.35
N GLU A 13 0.39 21.16 12.52
CA GLU A 13 0.97 22.41 12.01
C GLU A 13 0.11 23.00 10.89
N THR A 14 -0.34 22.17 9.95
CA THR A 14 -1.17 22.59 8.82
C THR A 14 -2.49 23.22 9.29
N VAL A 15 -3.08 22.67 10.35
CA VAL A 15 -4.36 23.16 10.87
C VAL A 15 -4.25 24.48 11.64
N LYS A 16 -3.04 24.99 11.91
CA LYS A 16 -2.80 26.31 12.50
C LYS A 16 -2.84 27.42 11.46
N ASP A 17 -2.78 27.09 10.16
CA ASP A 17 -2.95 28.06 9.09
C ASP A 17 -4.40 28.61 9.09
N GLU A 18 -4.56 29.91 9.15
CA GLU A 18 -5.86 30.57 9.29
C GLU A 18 -6.78 30.26 8.11
N ILE A 19 -6.28 30.34 6.87
CA ILE A 19 -7.05 30.09 5.66
C ILE A 19 -7.52 28.63 5.62
N TRP A 20 -6.63 27.72 6.00
CA TRP A 20 -6.95 26.29 6.08
C TRP A 20 -8.00 26.05 7.16
N SER A 21 -7.82 26.63 8.34
CA SER A 21 -8.72 26.48 9.49
C SER A 21 -10.13 26.98 9.17
N ASP A 22 -10.27 28.13 8.54
CA ASP A 22 -11.57 28.69 8.17
C ASP A 22 -12.30 27.77 7.17
N THR A 23 -11.57 27.17 6.24
CA THR A 23 -12.16 26.32 5.20
C THR A 23 -12.51 24.93 5.71
N TYR A 24 -11.70 24.34 6.61
CA TYR A 24 -11.76 22.91 6.92
C TYR A 24 -11.99 22.59 8.40
N SER A 25 -12.24 23.57 9.28
CA SER A 25 -12.36 23.37 10.73
C SER A 25 -13.35 22.29 11.15
N GLU A 26 -14.52 22.23 10.52
CA GLU A 26 -15.52 21.19 10.84
C GLU A 26 -15.06 19.78 10.46
N GLY A 27 -14.48 19.65 9.25
CA GLY A 27 -13.90 18.38 8.80
C GLY A 27 -12.79 17.90 9.71
N TRP A 28 -11.93 18.83 10.16
CA TRP A 28 -10.87 18.54 11.11
C TRP A 28 -11.41 18.10 12.48
N LYS A 29 -12.41 18.76 13.02
CA LYS A 29 -13.07 18.35 14.29
C LYS A 29 -13.64 16.93 14.20
N LYS A 30 -14.27 16.59 13.06
CA LYS A 30 -14.78 15.23 12.82
C LYS A 30 -13.63 14.20 12.74
N LEU A 31 -12.57 14.51 12.01
CA LEU A 31 -11.40 13.64 11.87
C LEU A 31 -10.71 13.41 13.21
N LYS A 32 -10.53 14.44 14.04
CA LYS A 32 -9.95 14.31 15.38
C LYS A 32 -10.71 13.36 16.29
N LYS A 33 -12.04 13.28 16.16
CA LYS A 33 -12.86 12.34 16.95
C LYS A 33 -12.62 10.88 16.58
N LEU A 34 -12.11 10.62 15.37
CA LEU A 34 -11.79 9.27 14.91
C LEU A 34 -10.39 8.81 15.33
N ARG A 35 -9.55 9.71 15.84
CA ARG A 35 -8.23 9.35 16.37
C ARG A 35 -8.40 8.57 17.67
N THR A 36 -7.96 7.33 17.69
CA THR A 36 -8.15 6.42 18.83
C THR A 36 -7.00 6.49 19.83
N ASP A 37 -5.80 6.88 19.39
CA ASP A 37 -4.62 6.96 20.26
C ASP A 37 -3.70 8.10 19.82
N LYS A 38 -3.47 9.06 20.72
CA LYS A 38 -2.61 10.21 20.47
C LYS A 38 -1.11 9.87 20.50
N ASN A 39 -0.74 8.74 21.08
CA ASN A 39 0.64 8.32 21.32
C ASN A 39 1.10 7.22 20.39
N SER A 40 0.22 6.64 19.55
CA SER A 40 0.58 5.63 18.59
C SER A 40 0.77 6.22 17.19
N ASN A 41 1.61 5.59 16.38
CA ASN A 41 1.70 5.87 14.94
C ASN A 41 0.42 5.51 14.19
N ARG A 42 -0.56 4.90 14.88
CA ARG A 42 -1.90 4.56 14.38
C ARG A 42 -2.87 5.66 14.76
N ASP A 43 -2.97 6.67 13.92
CA ASP A 43 -3.93 7.76 14.11
C ASP A 43 -5.38 7.30 13.97
N PHE A 44 -5.64 6.16 13.30
CA PHE A 44 -6.98 5.65 13.00
C PHE A 44 -7.02 4.12 13.02
N ASN A 45 -8.23 3.59 13.26
CA ASN A 45 -8.55 2.17 13.22
C ASN A 45 -9.81 1.96 12.37
N PHE A 46 -9.63 1.87 11.06
CA PHE A 46 -10.73 1.63 10.14
C PHE A 46 -10.97 0.13 9.95
N ASP A 47 -12.25 -0.27 9.88
CA ASP A 47 -12.66 -1.63 9.53
C ASP A 47 -12.40 -1.94 8.07
N ILE A 48 -12.65 -0.94 7.19
CA ILE A 48 -12.55 -1.07 5.75
C ILE A 48 -11.82 0.14 5.19
N ILE A 49 -10.84 -0.13 4.32
CA ILE A 49 -10.14 0.89 3.54
C ILE A 49 -10.28 0.58 2.06
N MET A 50 -10.67 1.58 1.28
CA MET A 50 -10.61 1.55 -0.18
C MET A 50 -9.71 2.69 -0.64
N ALA A 51 -8.65 2.36 -1.37
CA ALA A 51 -7.63 3.33 -1.77
C ALA A 51 -7.27 3.21 -3.25
N ASN A 52 -7.13 4.37 -3.90
CA ASN A 52 -6.54 4.51 -5.21
C ASN A 52 -5.42 5.56 -5.13
N PRO A 53 -4.23 5.16 -4.67
CA PRO A 53 -3.12 6.09 -4.49
C PRO A 53 -2.58 6.58 -5.85
N PRO A 54 -1.89 7.73 -5.89
CA PRO A 54 -1.23 8.19 -7.10
C PRO A 54 -0.14 7.18 -7.52
N PHE A 55 -0.15 6.75 -8.80
CA PHE A 55 0.76 5.74 -9.34
C PHE A 55 2.14 6.28 -9.72
N ALA A 56 2.30 7.59 -9.75
CA ALA A 56 3.53 8.24 -10.17
C ALA A 56 4.03 9.25 -9.14
N GLY A 57 5.32 9.50 -9.22
CA GLY A 57 6.05 10.43 -8.38
C GLY A 57 6.65 9.80 -7.13
N ASP A 58 7.84 10.28 -6.80
CA ASP A 58 8.60 9.82 -5.66
C ASP A 58 8.56 10.84 -4.53
N VAL A 59 8.61 10.35 -3.31
CA VAL A 59 8.91 11.13 -2.11
C VAL A 59 10.43 11.11 -1.91
N LYS A 60 11.03 12.28 -1.76
CA LYS A 60 12.48 12.48 -1.57
C LYS A 60 12.83 13.10 -0.22
N GLU A 61 11.82 13.63 0.48
CA GLU A 61 12.02 14.21 1.79
C GLU A 61 12.39 13.14 2.81
N SER A 62 13.66 13.17 3.25
CA SER A 62 14.20 12.22 4.22
C SER A 62 13.38 12.15 5.51
N ARG A 63 12.82 13.28 5.94
CA ARG A 63 11.95 13.36 7.11
C ARG A 63 10.66 12.53 6.95
N ILE A 64 10.04 12.53 5.75
CA ILE A 64 8.88 11.70 5.46
C ILE A 64 9.30 10.23 5.37
N LEU A 65 10.35 9.95 4.58
CA LEU A 65 10.85 8.61 4.38
C LEU A 65 11.22 7.91 5.71
N ALA A 66 11.81 8.65 6.66
CA ALA A 66 12.22 8.10 7.96
C ALA A 66 11.06 7.49 8.78
N LYS A 67 9.80 7.79 8.43
CA LYS A 67 8.61 7.29 9.12
C LYS A 67 8.14 5.92 8.62
N TYR A 68 8.67 5.47 7.47
CA TYR A 68 8.19 4.29 6.77
C TYR A 68 9.22 3.17 6.75
N ASP A 69 8.80 1.98 7.13
CA ASP A 69 9.65 0.79 7.12
C ASP A 69 10.04 0.37 5.70
N LEU A 70 9.11 0.47 4.74
CA LEU A 70 9.37 0.16 3.33
C LEU A 70 10.42 1.05 2.68
N SER A 71 10.69 2.22 3.26
CA SER A 71 11.77 3.10 2.81
C SER A 71 13.14 2.73 3.37
N ARG A 72 13.21 1.74 4.25
CA ARG A 72 14.45 1.26 4.86
C ARG A 72 14.86 -0.06 4.22
N SER A 73 16.15 -0.23 4.05
CA SER A 73 16.74 -1.49 3.62
C SER A 73 17.84 -1.88 4.60
N VAL A 74 18.05 -3.19 4.73
CA VAL A 74 19.13 -3.72 5.53
C VAL A 74 20.28 -4.12 4.60
N SER A 75 21.47 -3.65 4.90
CA SER A 75 22.71 -4.10 4.28
C SER A 75 23.57 -4.81 5.34
N LEU A 76 24.42 -5.71 4.88
CA LEU A 76 25.37 -6.40 5.72
C LEU A 76 26.73 -5.72 5.62
N GLU A 77 27.20 -5.17 6.74
CA GLU A 77 28.54 -4.60 6.85
C GLU A 77 29.50 -5.70 7.34
N LYS A 78 30.58 -5.95 6.57
CA LYS A 78 31.64 -6.87 7.01
C LYS A 78 32.41 -6.26 8.18
N LEU A 79 32.58 -7.04 9.23
CA LEU A 79 33.41 -6.70 10.36
C LEU A 79 34.66 -7.59 10.36
N LYS A 80 35.80 -7.04 10.77
CA LYS A 80 37.05 -7.83 10.92
C LYS A 80 36.93 -8.80 12.11
N ASN A 81 36.38 -8.33 13.21
CA ASN A 81 36.14 -9.09 14.44
C ASN A 81 34.80 -8.70 15.04
N ALA A 82 34.21 -9.56 15.86
CA ALA A 82 33.05 -9.21 16.64
C ALA A 82 33.43 -8.10 17.65
N PRO A 83 32.64 -6.99 17.74
CA PRO A 83 32.87 -6.00 18.78
C PRO A 83 32.72 -6.58 20.17
N GLN A 84 33.51 -6.08 21.12
CA GLN A 84 33.47 -6.56 22.50
C GLN A 84 32.08 -6.27 23.10
N GLY A 85 31.42 -7.27 23.67
CA GLY A 85 30.07 -7.15 24.23
C GLY A 85 28.92 -7.24 23.23
N ALA A 86 29.21 -7.52 21.96
CA ALA A 86 28.15 -7.73 20.95
C ALA A 86 27.47 -9.10 21.17
N ASN A 87 26.15 -9.13 20.91
CA ASN A 87 25.42 -10.38 20.83
C ASN A 87 25.76 -11.08 19.50
N VAL A 88 26.51 -12.17 19.55
CA VAL A 88 26.94 -12.92 18.37
C VAL A 88 25.98 -14.07 18.11
N VAL A 89 25.34 -14.04 16.94
CA VAL A 89 24.39 -15.06 16.48
C VAL A 89 25.00 -15.81 15.29
N ALA A 90 24.93 -17.12 15.30
CA ALA A 90 25.39 -17.94 14.19
C ALA A 90 24.35 -17.94 13.04
N GLY A 91 24.81 -17.79 11.80
CA GLY A 91 23.99 -17.88 10.61
C GLY A 91 23.68 -16.53 9.96
N GLU A 92 22.82 -16.56 8.94
CA GLU A 92 22.41 -15.34 8.22
C GLU A 92 21.23 -14.64 8.93
N PRO A 93 21.20 -13.29 8.96
CA PRO A 93 20.09 -12.56 9.55
C PRO A 93 18.82 -12.80 8.73
N THR A 94 17.73 -13.18 9.40
CA THR A 94 16.41 -13.22 8.80
C THR A 94 15.84 -11.79 8.70
N PHE A 95 15.16 -11.48 7.61
CA PHE A 95 14.80 -10.12 7.22
C PHE A 95 13.99 -9.33 8.28
N PRO A 96 12.98 -9.90 8.98
CA PRO A 96 12.25 -9.17 10.02
C PRO A 96 13.10 -8.86 11.26
N GLU A 97 13.98 -9.77 11.66
CA GLU A 97 14.88 -9.58 12.81
C GLU A 97 15.94 -8.51 12.53
N ALA A 98 16.44 -8.47 11.29
CA ALA A 98 17.42 -7.48 10.88
C ALA A 98 16.89 -6.04 10.92
N LEU A 99 15.60 -5.84 10.70
CA LEU A 99 14.96 -4.52 10.80
C LEU A 99 14.77 -4.06 12.24
N ASN A 100 14.58 -4.99 13.18
CA ASN A 100 14.36 -4.70 14.59
C ASN A 100 15.65 -4.56 15.41
N ASN A 101 16.78 -5.02 14.87
CA ASN A 101 18.07 -4.95 15.57
C ASN A 101 18.79 -3.65 15.20
N ASN A 102 18.83 -2.70 16.10
CA ASN A 102 19.53 -1.39 16.01
C ASN A 102 21.05 -1.48 15.79
N GLY A 103 21.53 -2.53 15.10
CA GLY A 103 22.93 -2.75 14.74
C GLY A 103 23.82 -3.30 15.85
N GLU A 104 23.25 -3.76 16.95
CA GLU A 104 23.99 -4.34 18.09
C GLU A 104 24.21 -5.86 17.97
N THR A 105 23.44 -6.54 17.10
CA THR A 105 23.62 -7.97 16.85
C THR A 105 24.62 -8.20 15.72
N VAL A 106 25.60 -9.06 15.97
CA VAL A 106 26.62 -9.46 15.02
C VAL A 106 26.40 -10.91 14.62
N TYR A 107 26.36 -11.17 13.34
CA TYR A 107 26.15 -12.49 12.76
C TYR A 107 27.48 -13.12 12.38
N GLN A 108 27.75 -14.32 12.89
CA GLN A 108 28.88 -15.13 12.47
C GLN A 108 28.47 -16.04 11.33
N MET A 109 28.99 -15.73 10.14
CA MET A 109 28.66 -16.46 8.92
C MET A 109 29.34 -17.82 8.88
N SER A 110 28.87 -18.75 8.06
CA SER A 110 29.44 -20.07 7.86
C SER A 110 30.90 -20.04 7.37
N ASP A 111 31.32 -18.95 6.71
CA ASP A 111 32.69 -18.72 6.27
C ASP A 111 33.62 -18.17 7.38
N GLY A 112 33.12 -18.07 8.61
CA GLY A 112 33.86 -17.54 9.76
C GLY A 112 33.95 -16.01 9.81
N THR A 113 33.37 -15.30 8.83
CA THR A 113 33.34 -13.84 8.83
C THR A 113 32.23 -13.30 9.73
N PHE A 114 32.45 -12.09 10.27
CA PHE A 114 31.44 -11.40 11.06
C PHE A 114 30.76 -10.34 10.20
N ARG A 115 29.43 -10.25 10.35
CA ARG A 115 28.62 -9.22 9.70
C ARG A 115 27.67 -8.57 10.67
N LYS A 116 27.46 -7.29 10.46
CA LYS A 116 26.52 -6.48 11.24
C LYS A 116 25.46 -5.92 10.29
N THR A 117 24.22 -5.94 10.72
CA THR A 117 23.16 -5.28 9.97
C THR A 117 23.30 -3.76 10.07
N LYS A 118 23.15 -3.09 8.93
CA LYS A 118 23.12 -1.64 8.82
C LYS A 118 21.86 -1.19 8.13
N LEU A 119 21.04 -0.45 8.83
CA LEU A 119 19.87 0.18 8.24
C LEU A 119 20.32 1.29 7.29
N LYS A 120 19.81 1.22 6.07
CA LYS A 120 20.01 2.25 5.04
C LYS A 120 18.66 2.84 4.68
N GLN A 121 18.55 4.16 4.81
CA GLN A 121 17.40 4.91 4.34
C GLN A 121 17.47 5.08 2.84
N ALA A 122 16.37 4.84 2.13
CA ALA A 122 16.24 5.17 0.72
C ALA A 122 16.31 6.70 0.52
N SER A 123 16.93 7.12 -0.58
CA SER A 123 16.97 8.54 -0.97
C SER A 123 15.66 9.00 -1.62
N ASN A 124 14.89 8.06 -2.15
CA ASN A 124 13.57 8.27 -2.72
C ASN A 124 12.75 6.99 -2.61
N MET A 125 11.43 7.11 -2.59
CA MET A 125 10.49 6.00 -2.61
C MET A 125 9.23 6.41 -3.36
N SER A 126 8.71 5.50 -4.16
CA SER A 126 7.48 5.70 -4.90
C SER A 126 6.29 5.91 -3.96
N ARG A 127 5.42 6.85 -4.28
CA ARG A 127 4.28 7.22 -3.43
C ARG A 127 3.34 6.07 -3.16
N ASP A 128 3.01 5.29 -4.18
CA ASP A 128 2.09 4.16 -4.05
C ASP A 128 2.59 3.10 -3.06
N ILE A 129 3.91 2.88 -2.98
CA ILE A 129 4.51 1.98 -1.99
C ILE A 129 4.30 2.53 -0.56
N LEU A 130 4.59 3.81 -0.33
CA LEU A 130 4.38 4.43 0.98
C LEU A 130 2.89 4.46 1.37
N PHE A 131 1.99 4.62 0.38
CA PHE A 131 0.56 4.54 0.62
C PHE A 131 0.09 3.14 1.02
N VAL A 132 0.73 2.06 0.56
CA VAL A 132 0.43 0.71 1.06
C VAL A 132 0.68 0.63 2.55
N GLU A 133 1.88 1.01 3.01
CA GLU A 133 2.22 1.00 4.43
C GLU A 133 1.27 1.88 5.22
N ARG A 134 1.05 3.14 4.77
CA ARG A 134 0.16 4.08 5.47
C ARG A 134 -1.27 3.60 5.59
N ASN A 135 -1.82 2.96 4.57
CA ASN A 135 -3.16 2.39 4.64
C ASN A 135 -3.21 1.19 5.59
N LEU A 136 -2.16 0.37 5.65
CA LEU A 136 -2.08 -0.73 6.62
C LEU A 136 -1.96 -0.24 8.07
N ASP A 137 -1.34 0.93 8.30
CA ASP A 137 -1.33 1.56 9.61
C ASP A 137 -2.73 2.00 10.05
N PHE A 138 -3.52 2.54 9.12
CA PHE A 138 -4.90 2.95 9.38
C PHE A 138 -5.87 1.77 9.53
N LEU A 139 -5.52 0.61 9.02
CA LEU A 139 -6.37 -0.57 9.05
C LEU A 139 -6.27 -1.25 10.42
N LYS A 140 -7.40 -1.47 11.09
CA LYS A 140 -7.41 -2.22 12.34
C LYS A 140 -7.04 -3.69 12.11
N PRO A 141 -6.56 -4.42 13.14
CA PRO A 141 -6.46 -5.87 13.11
C PRO A 141 -7.80 -6.50 12.67
N GLY A 142 -7.75 -7.51 11.81
CA GLY A 142 -8.94 -8.14 11.21
C GLY A 142 -9.67 -7.30 10.13
N GLY A 143 -9.31 -6.03 9.96
CA GLY A 143 -9.89 -5.14 8.95
C GLY A 143 -9.51 -5.52 7.52
N ARG A 144 -10.27 -5.03 6.54
CA ARG A 144 -10.10 -5.34 5.12
C ARG A 144 -9.72 -4.11 4.30
N MET A 145 -8.85 -4.29 3.34
CA MET A 145 -8.43 -3.23 2.41
C MET A 145 -8.56 -3.69 0.97
N ALA A 146 -9.05 -2.78 0.12
CA ALA A 146 -8.94 -2.86 -1.33
C ALA A 146 -8.07 -1.70 -1.82
N ILE A 147 -6.96 -1.99 -2.47
CA ILE A 147 -6.04 -0.96 -2.97
C ILE A 147 -5.68 -1.19 -4.42
N VAL A 148 -5.76 -0.13 -5.23
CA VAL A 148 -5.35 -0.16 -6.64
C VAL A 148 -3.86 0.12 -6.73
N LEU A 149 -3.12 -0.78 -7.38
CA LEU A 149 -1.67 -0.65 -7.56
C LEU A 149 -1.28 -0.92 -9.02
N PRO A 150 -0.18 -0.32 -9.51
CA PRO A 150 0.42 -0.72 -10.78
C PRO A 150 0.74 -2.21 -10.80
N GLN A 151 0.48 -2.87 -11.93
CA GLN A 151 0.70 -4.31 -12.08
C GLN A 151 2.16 -4.71 -11.78
N GLY A 152 3.12 -3.83 -12.06
CA GLY A 152 4.54 -4.06 -11.77
C GLY A 152 4.82 -4.39 -10.30
N ARG A 153 4.00 -3.87 -9.35
CA ARG A 153 4.17 -4.13 -7.91
C ARG A 153 4.00 -5.61 -7.55
N PHE A 154 3.25 -6.34 -8.38
CA PHE A 154 2.98 -7.76 -8.14
C PHE A 154 4.04 -8.69 -8.76
N ASN A 155 4.75 -8.27 -9.82
CA ASN A 155 5.62 -9.16 -10.58
C ASN A 155 7.08 -8.71 -10.71
N ASN A 156 7.41 -7.43 -10.47
CA ASN A 156 8.81 -6.98 -10.52
C ASN A 156 9.62 -7.54 -9.35
N SER A 157 10.83 -8.00 -9.62
CA SER A 157 11.75 -8.50 -8.58
C SER A 157 12.15 -7.40 -7.59
N SER A 158 12.28 -6.15 -8.05
CA SER A 158 12.58 -4.99 -7.20
C SER A 158 11.54 -4.73 -6.10
N ASP A 159 10.29 -5.16 -6.30
CA ASP A 159 9.19 -4.94 -5.37
C ASP A 159 8.92 -6.16 -4.47
N LYS A 160 9.89 -7.09 -4.37
CA LYS A 160 9.79 -8.27 -3.51
C LYS A 160 9.54 -7.89 -2.04
N SER A 161 10.28 -6.92 -1.53
CA SER A 161 10.14 -6.44 -0.15
C SER A 161 8.75 -5.87 0.16
N LEU A 162 8.12 -5.19 -0.81
CA LEU A 162 6.74 -4.73 -0.69
C LEU A 162 5.76 -5.90 -0.53
N ARG A 163 5.92 -6.95 -1.35
CA ARG A 163 5.05 -8.14 -1.29
C ARG A 163 5.22 -8.91 0.02
N GLU A 164 6.46 -9.06 0.48
CA GLU A 164 6.77 -9.69 1.77
C GLU A 164 6.19 -8.86 2.93
N TYR A 165 6.32 -7.54 2.89
CA TYR A 165 5.74 -6.63 3.88
C TYR A 165 4.22 -6.79 3.98
N ILE A 166 3.52 -6.91 2.85
CA ILE A 166 2.08 -7.11 2.81
C ILE A 166 1.71 -8.50 3.35
N ALA A 167 2.38 -9.56 2.88
CA ALA A 167 2.08 -10.94 3.26
C ALA A 167 2.34 -11.21 4.76
N ASP A 168 3.36 -10.57 5.33
CA ASP A 168 3.63 -10.68 6.76
C ASP A 168 2.51 -10.06 7.63
N ARG A 169 1.88 -9.00 7.15
CA ARG A 169 0.86 -8.23 7.89
C ARG A 169 -0.57 -8.59 7.55
N CYS A 170 -0.79 -9.23 6.41
CA CYS A 170 -2.13 -9.46 5.89
C CYS A 170 -2.25 -10.82 5.19
N ARG A 171 -3.45 -11.40 5.28
CA ARG A 171 -3.92 -12.42 4.36
C ARG A 171 -4.29 -11.76 3.04
N ILE A 172 -3.74 -12.25 1.93
CA ILE A 172 -4.11 -11.84 0.60
C ILE A 172 -5.38 -12.59 0.21
N LEU A 173 -6.49 -11.86 -0.01
CA LEU A 173 -7.77 -12.46 -0.35
C LEU A 173 -7.93 -12.64 -1.86
N ALA A 174 -7.58 -11.57 -2.61
CA ALA A 174 -7.72 -11.57 -4.06
C ALA A 174 -6.76 -10.59 -4.73
N VAL A 175 -6.43 -10.87 -5.99
CA VAL A 175 -5.79 -9.95 -6.92
C VAL A 175 -6.62 -9.91 -8.19
N VAL A 176 -7.16 -8.74 -8.52
CA VAL A 176 -8.02 -8.54 -9.71
C VAL A 176 -7.32 -7.59 -10.68
N GLY A 177 -6.84 -8.13 -11.80
CA GLY A 177 -6.26 -7.36 -12.88
C GLY A 177 -7.33 -6.52 -13.60
N LEU A 178 -7.08 -5.22 -13.74
CA LEU A 178 -7.97 -4.32 -14.45
C LEU A 178 -7.55 -4.21 -15.93
N HIS A 179 -8.53 -3.96 -16.81
CA HIS A 179 -8.22 -3.69 -18.20
C HIS A 179 -7.40 -2.41 -18.35
N GLY A 180 -6.45 -2.38 -19.30
CA GLY A 180 -5.53 -1.25 -19.48
C GLY A 180 -6.18 0.10 -19.76
N ASN A 181 -7.45 0.10 -20.17
CA ASN A 181 -8.20 1.32 -20.48
C ASN A 181 -8.98 1.90 -19.29
N VAL A 182 -9.00 1.23 -18.12
CA VAL A 182 -9.82 1.68 -16.96
C VAL A 182 -9.48 3.11 -16.55
N PHE A 183 -8.20 3.48 -16.61
CA PHE A 183 -7.73 4.81 -16.22
C PHE A 183 -7.47 5.77 -17.40
N LYS A 184 -7.85 5.38 -18.62
CA LYS A 184 -7.82 6.29 -19.78
C LYS A 184 -8.80 7.47 -19.57
N PRO A 185 -8.52 8.66 -20.07
CA PRO A 185 -7.33 9.09 -20.81
C PRO A 185 -6.13 9.44 -19.91
N HIS A 186 -6.27 9.42 -18.57
CA HIS A 186 -5.27 9.96 -17.64
C HIS A 186 -3.95 9.14 -17.62
N THR A 187 -4.05 7.83 -17.73
CA THR A 187 -2.87 6.94 -17.80
C THR A 187 -3.18 5.64 -18.53
N GLY A 188 -2.15 5.08 -19.18
CA GLY A 188 -2.18 3.74 -19.76
C GLY A 188 -1.57 2.66 -18.87
N THR A 189 -1.24 2.99 -17.63
CA THR A 189 -0.66 2.04 -16.69
C THR A 189 -1.64 0.91 -16.40
N LYS A 190 -1.21 -0.33 -16.65
CA LYS A 190 -1.96 -1.51 -16.21
C LYS A 190 -1.92 -1.60 -14.70
N THR A 191 -3.07 -1.80 -14.11
CA THR A 191 -3.26 -1.85 -12.66
C THR A 191 -3.99 -3.11 -12.23
N SER A 192 -3.87 -3.43 -10.96
CA SER A 192 -4.66 -4.49 -10.32
C SER A 192 -5.19 -3.99 -8.99
N VAL A 193 -6.32 -4.51 -8.57
CA VAL A 193 -6.85 -4.30 -7.22
C VAL A 193 -6.36 -5.43 -6.34
N LEU A 194 -5.69 -5.09 -5.26
CA LEU A 194 -5.29 -6.00 -4.21
C LEU A 194 -6.33 -5.96 -3.09
N PHE A 195 -6.87 -7.12 -2.71
CA PHE A 195 -7.75 -7.28 -1.56
C PHE A 195 -7.02 -8.03 -0.47
N VAL A 196 -6.94 -7.45 0.70
CA VAL A 196 -6.27 -8.04 1.87
C VAL A 196 -7.12 -7.93 3.12
N GLN A 197 -6.87 -8.81 4.09
CA GLN A 197 -7.36 -8.73 5.45
C GLN A 197 -6.18 -8.74 6.41
N LYS A 198 -6.10 -7.76 7.30
CA LYS A 198 -5.02 -7.67 8.28
C LYS A 198 -5.09 -8.83 9.25
N TRP A 199 -3.94 -9.46 9.55
CA TRP A 199 -3.88 -10.54 10.52
C TRP A 199 -4.40 -10.09 11.89
N ASP A 200 -5.12 -10.97 12.55
CA ASP A 200 -5.70 -10.77 13.87
C ASP A 200 -5.97 -12.14 14.50
N GLU A 201 -5.79 -12.28 15.80
CA GLU A 201 -5.92 -13.57 16.49
C GLU A 201 -7.33 -14.16 16.41
N GLU A 202 -8.37 -13.33 16.43
CA GLU A 202 -9.78 -13.77 16.43
C GLU A 202 -10.39 -13.72 15.03
N LEU A 203 -10.25 -12.59 14.31
CA LEU A 203 -10.98 -12.33 13.07
C LEU A 203 -10.25 -12.85 11.82
N CYS A 204 -8.92 -12.97 11.87
CA CYS A 204 -8.09 -13.45 10.78
C CYS A 204 -6.80 -14.05 11.30
N PRO A 205 -6.82 -15.24 11.93
CA PRO A 205 -5.62 -15.89 12.44
C PRO A 205 -4.59 -16.13 11.34
N LYS A 206 -3.32 -15.90 11.67
CA LYS A 206 -2.20 -16.11 10.72
C LYS A 206 -2.08 -17.59 10.40
N VAL A 207 -2.04 -17.90 9.12
CA VAL A 207 -1.86 -19.26 8.57
C VAL A 207 -0.79 -19.24 7.51
N ASP A 208 -0.04 -20.35 7.36
CA ASP A 208 1.08 -20.43 6.44
C ASP A 208 0.63 -20.65 4.99
N ASP A 209 -0.51 -21.33 4.79
CA ASP A 209 -1.03 -21.64 3.47
C ASP A 209 -2.53 -21.32 3.37
N TYR A 210 -2.93 -20.71 2.26
CA TYR A 210 -4.32 -20.34 1.99
C TYR A 210 -4.56 -20.02 0.53
N ASN A 211 -5.80 -20.18 0.09
CA ASN A 211 -6.20 -19.86 -1.26
C ASN A 211 -6.26 -18.36 -1.52
N ILE A 212 -5.75 -17.93 -2.67
CA ILE A 212 -5.85 -16.56 -3.17
C ILE A 212 -6.68 -16.58 -4.44
N PHE A 213 -7.70 -15.72 -4.50
CA PHE A 213 -8.52 -15.57 -5.69
C PHE A 213 -7.82 -14.68 -6.73
N PHE A 214 -7.75 -15.14 -7.98
CA PHE A 214 -7.22 -14.36 -9.10
C PHE A 214 -8.29 -14.20 -10.17
N ALA A 215 -8.44 -12.96 -10.65
CA ALA A 215 -9.30 -12.63 -11.78
C ALA A 215 -8.64 -11.55 -12.64
N THR A 216 -9.08 -11.47 -13.90
CA THR A 216 -8.64 -10.42 -14.82
C THR A 216 -9.85 -9.93 -15.62
N MET A 217 -10.01 -8.63 -15.66
CA MET A 217 -11.01 -7.97 -16.50
C MET A 217 -10.63 -8.11 -17.98
N GLN A 218 -11.42 -8.87 -18.73
CA GLN A 218 -11.14 -9.19 -20.14
C GLN A 218 -11.62 -8.08 -21.07
N GLU A 219 -12.79 -7.51 -20.78
CA GLU A 219 -13.41 -6.52 -21.65
C GLU A 219 -13.20 -5.09 -21.13
N PRO A 220 -12.90 -4.14 -22.04
CA PRO A 220 -12.73 -2.76 -21.65
C PRO A 220 -14.09 -2.08 -21.36
N SER A 221 -14.14 -1.29 -20.31
CA SER A 221 -15.26 -0.36 -20.05
C SER A 221 -15.09 1.00 -20.75
N LYS A 222 -13.90 1.23 -21.30
CA LYS A 222 -13.53 2.44 -22.05
C LYS A 222 -12.73 2.06 -23.29
N ASP A 223 -12.83 2.87 -24.31
CA ASP A 223 -12.00 2.77 -25.51
C ASP A 223 -10.57 3.30 -25.30
N ASN A 224 -9.78 3.33 -26.34
CA ASN A 224 -8.40 3.82 -26.28
C ASN A 224 -8.29 5.33 -26.03
N SER A 225 -9.35 6.11 -26.32
CA SER A 225 -9.43 7.54 -26.07
C SER A 225 -9.88 7.86 -24.65
N GLY A 226 -10.47 6.87 -23.96
CA GLY A 226 -10.97 7.00 -22.61
C GLY A 226 -12.48 7.22 -22.54
N ASP A 227 -13.17 7.13 -23.67
CA ASP A 227 -14.62 7.24 -23.73
C ASP A 227 -15.27 5.94 -23.27
N LYS A 228 -16.41 6.04 -22.57
CA LYS A 228 -17.13 4.89 -22.06
C LYS A 228 -17.71 4.05 -23.21
N ILE A 229 -17.55 2.76 -23.12
CA ILE A 229 -18.19 1.79 -24.01
C ILE A 229 -19.48 1.33 -23.35
N TYR A 230 -20.59 1.43 -24.09
CA TYR A 230 -21.90 1.03 -23.59
C TYR A 230 -22.32 -0.32 -24.19
N ARG A 231 -23.19 -1.01 -23.46
CA ARG A 231 -23.85 -2.22 -23.99
C ARG A 231 -24.93 -1.82 -24.96
N ASN A 232 -25.05 -2.59 -26.01
CA ASN A 232 -26.12 -2.44 -26.99
C ASN A 232 -27.01 -3.68 -26.98
N THR A 233 -28.23 -3.50 -27.46
CA THR A 233 -29.20 -4.53 -27.74
C THR A 233 -29.79 -4.32 -29.14
N ILE A 234 -30.54 -5.27 -29.63
CA ILE A 234 -31.26 -5.14 -30.91
C ILE A 234 -32.72 -4.84 -30.59
N ASP A 235 -33.26 -3.79 -31.18
CA ASP A 235 -34.66 -3.41 -31.05
C ASP A 235 -35.58 -4.30 -31.91
N GLU A 236 -36.90 -4.07 -31.85
CA GLU A 236 -37.91 -4.84 -32.61
C GLU A 236 -37.76 -4.69 -34.13
N ASP A 237 -37.14 -3.60 -34.58
CA ASP A 237 -36.90 -3.28 -36.00
C ASP A 237 -35.53 -3.81 -36.47
N GLY A 238 -34.76 -4.50 -35.60
CA GLY A 238 -33.45 -5.06 -35.92
C GLY A 238 -32.30 -4.07 -35.86
N ASN A 239 -32.48 -2.88 -35.30
CA ASN A 239 -31.43 -1.88 -35.16
C ASN A 239 -30.62 -2.09 -33.86
N ASN A 240 -29.34 -1.77 -33.94
CA ASN A 240 -28.45 -1.80 -32.77
C ASN A 240 -28.64 -0.52 -31.95
N VAL A 241 -29.27 -0.64 -30.78
CA VAL A 241 -29.58 0.49 -29.88
C VAL A 241 -28.91 0.32 -28.52
N PRO A 242 -28.57 1.43 -27.81
CA PRO A 242 -27.99 1.33 -26.49
C PRO A 242 -28.91 0.63 -25.49
N LEU A 243 -28.35 -0.27 -24.68
CA LEU A 243 -29.06 -0.94 -23.59
C LEU A 243 -29.20 0.01 -22.41
N LEU A 244 -30.44 0.18 -21.93
CA LEU A 244 -30.76 1.03 -20.79
C LEU A 244 -31.10 0.17 -19.57
N ASP A 245 -30.82 0.71 -18.39
CA ASP A 245 -31.28 0.15 -17.11
C ASP A 245 -32.77 0.48 -16.85
N SER A 246 -33.31 0.02 -15.72
CA SER A 246 -34.72 0.27 -15.32
C SER A 246 -35.05 1.76 -15.09
N HIS A 247 -34.03 2.60 -15.01
CA HIS A 247 -34.16 4.07 -14.80
C HIS A 247 -33.86 4.86 -16.08
N GLY A 248 -33.62 4.19 -17.20
CA GLY A 248 -33.31 4.84 -18.48
C GLY A 248 -31.85 5.27 -18.63
N HIS A 249 -30.93 4.82 -17.80
CA HIS A 249 -29.52 5.14 -17.92
C HIS A 249 -28.79 4.11 -18.82
N LEU A 250 -27.82 4.62 -19.58
CA LEU A 250 -26.94 3.79 -20.40
C LEU A 250 -26.11 2.82 -19.53
N ILE A 251 -26.16 1.53 -19.86
CA ILE A 251 -25.37 0.50 -19.17
C ILE A 251 -23.97 0.43 -19.77
N VAL A 252 -22.96 0.74 -18.96
CA VAL A 252 -21.56 0.63 -19.38
C VAL A 252 -21.17 -0.86 -19.53
N LYS A 253 -20.37 -1.16 -20.56
CA LYS A 253 -19.77 -2.48 -20.75
C LYS A 253 -18.70 -2.73 -19.68
N HIS A 254 -18.80 -3.87 -19.01
CA HIS A 254 -17.84 -4.30 -17.96
C HIS A 254 -17.17 -5.59 -18.36
#